data_0773cbc4e5eb48ae76b2282203afbd25
#
_entry.id   0773cbc4e5eb48ae76b2282203afbd25
#
_cell.length_a   1.000
_cell.length_b   1.000
_cell.length_c   1.000
_cell.angle_alpha   90.00
_cell.angle_beta   90.00
_cell.angle_gamma   90.00
#
_symmetry.space_group_name_H-M   'P 1'
#
loop_
_entity.id
_entity.type
_entity.pdbx_description
1 polymer ?
#
loop_
_entity_poly.entity_id
_entity_poly.type
_entity_poly.pdbx_seq_one_letter_code
_entity_poly.pdbx_strand_id
1 'polypeptide(L)'
;MVAAAARVFIAHGYQRAQVQDVADALGLGKGTLYGYAEGKAALFAAAVRYADGHEPLPAPAELPVPAPADGEIAALVANRLAGEIADLNLARALAHPLPADAPPADHAAEIAGIVTDLYTRLARHRVAIKLVDRCAPELPDLAEVWFGTGRRAHVDAVEEYLTRRERAGTLNLPGPAPLLARTIVELCALWAVHCHFDPAPRPPGTDPAEPIDDAAVAAMLAELIVRATTRHRADRRPL
;
A
#
# COMPACT_ATOMS: atom_id res chain seq x y z
N MET A 1 12.38 18.58 4.54
CA MET A 1 12.98 18.08 3.28
C MET A 1 12.26 16.85 2.74
N VAL A 2 12.24 15.72 3.45
CA VAL A 2 11.66 14.44 2.97
C VAL A 2 10.23 14.58 2.45
N ALA A 3 9.32 15.19 3.21
CA ALA A 3 7.93 15.39 2.79
C ALA A 3 7.79 16.32 1.56
N ALA A 4 8.68 17.32 1.40
CA ALA A 4 8.69 18.17 0.22
C ALA A 4 9.20 17.40 -1.01
N ALA A 5 10.27 16.60 -0.87
CA ALA A 5 10.76 15.74 -1.92
C ALA A 5 9.68 14.74 -2.37
N ALA A 6 9.01 14.07 -1.42
CA ALA A 6 7.92 13.15 -1.74
C ALA A 6 6.81 13.83 -2.57
N ARG A 7 6.34 15.01 -2.16
CA ARG A 7 5.31 15.76 -2.91
C ARG A 7 5.77 16.10 -4.33
N VAL A 8 7.01 16.57 -4.49
CA VAL A 8 7.56 16.93 -5.81
C VAL A 8 7.64 15.71 -6.73
N PHE A 9 8.17 14.59 -6.23
CA PHE A 9 8.25 13.36 -7.03
C PHE A 9 6.87 12.76 -7.35
N ILE A 10 5.92 12.80 -6.42
CA ILE A 10 4.54 12.35 -6.68
C ILE A 10 3.89 13.22 -7.76
N ALA A 11 4.09 14.53 -7.73
CA ALA A 11 3.50 15.46 -8.71
C ALA A 11 4.12 15.31 -10.10
N HIS A 12 5.45 15.23 -10.18
CA HIS A 12 6.19 15.35 -11.46
C HIS A 12 6.72 14.02 -12.01
N GLY A 13 6.82 12.96 -11.20
CA GLY A 13 7.55 11.74 -11.52
C GLY A 13 9.06 11.93 -11.31
N TYR A 14 9.81 10.81 -11.47
CA TYR A 14 11.23 10.86 -11.19
C TYR A 14 12.00 11.69 -12.23
N GLN A 15 11.76 11.50 -13.52
CA GLN A 15 12.59 12.17 -14.56
C GLN A 15 12.41 13.67 -14.57
N ARG A 16 11.17 14.18 -14.48
CA ARG A 16 10.87 15.61 -14.57
C ARG A 16 11.16 16.38 -13.28
N ALA A 17 11.07 15.75 -12.12
CA ALA A 17 11.39 16.37 -10.85
C ALA A 17 12.86 16.84 -10.83
N GLN A 18 13.10 18.05 -10.33
CA GLN A 18 14.43 18.63 -10.19
C GLN A 18 14.72 18.94 -8.72
N VAL A 19 16.02 18.97 -8.37
CA VAL A 19 16.45 19.40 -7.02
C VAL A 19 15.95 20.82 -6.71
N GLN A 20 15.89 21.68 -7.73
CA GLN A 20 15.38 23.03 -7.59
C GLN A 20 13.90 23.06 -7.16
N ASP A 21 13.05 22.18 -7.71
CA ASP A 21 11.62 22.13 -7.34
C ASP A 21 11.45 21.81 -5.85
N VAL A 22 12.31 20.95 -5.30
CA VAL A 22 12.30 20.64 -3.86
C VAL A 22 12.80 21.81 -3.02
N ALA A 23 13.83 22.51 -3.51
CA ALA A 23 14.34 23.72 -2.86
C ALA A 23 13.28 24.83 -2.81
N ASP A 24 12.61 25.07 -3.93
CA ASP A 24 11.54 26.06 -4.06
C ASP A 24 10.34 25.73 -3.15
N ALA A 25 9.95 24.44 -3.08
CA ALA A 25 8.89 23.97 -2.18
C ALA A 25 9.22 24.16 -0.69
N LEU A 26 10.48 24.38 -0.35
CA LEU A 26 10.96 24.64 1.01
C LEU A 26 11.30 26.08 1.27
N GLY A 27 11.29 26.94 0.24
CA GLY A 27 11.78 28.31 0.34
C GLY A 27 13.29 28.40 0.59
N LEU A 28 14.06 27.41 0.13
CA LEU A 28 15.51 27.29 0.34
C LEU A 28 16.27 27.52 -0.95
N GLY A 29 17.52 28.01 -0.83
CA GLY A 29 18.46 27.99 -1.95
C GLY A 29 18.89 26.55 -2.29
N LYS A 30 19.08 26.25 -3.58
CA LYS A 30 19.55 24.94 -4.06
C LYS A 30 20.83 24.47 -3.36
N GLY A 31 21.78 25.39 -3.10
CA GLY A 31 23.01 25.09 -2.37
C GLY A 31 22.78 24.55 -0.95
N THR A 32 21.76 25.08 -0.24
CA THR A 32 21.39 24.62 1.08
C THR A 32 20.89 23.17 1.04
N LEU A 33 20.16 22.80 -0.01
CA LEU A 33 19.61 21.45 -0.15
C LEU A 33 20.67 20.38 -0.33
N TYR A 34 21.79 20.71 -0.99
CA TYR A 34 22.96 19.80 -1.12
C TYR A 34 23.64 19.51 0.22
N GLY A 35 23.45 20.34 1.24
CA GLY A 35 23.87 20.03 2.62
C GLY A 35 23.03 18.91 3.28
N TYR A 36 21.89 18.55 2.71
CA TYR A 36 21.02 17.50 3.21
C TYR A 36 21.03 16.22 2.38
N ALA A 37 21.26 16.30 1.06
CA ALA A 37 21.24 15.16 0.16
C ALA A 37 22.12 15.40 -1.08
N GLU A 38 22.85 14.38 -1.51
CA GLU A 38 23.76 14.42 -2.66
C GLU A 38 23.03 14.38 -4.02
N GLY A 39 22.01 15.21 -4.18
CA GLY A 39 21.29 15.35 -5.43
C GLY A 39 19.95 14.60 -5.50
N LYS A 40 19.42 14.46 -6.72
CA LYS A 40 18.06 13.96 -6.97
C LYS A 40 17.84 12.53 -6.51
N ALA A 41 18.79 11.64 -6.77
CA ALA A 41 18.69 10.24 -6.39
C ALA A 41 18.68 10.07 -4.86
N ALA A 42 19.51 10.81 -4.14
CA ALA A 42 19.53 10.84 -2.68
C ALA A 42 18.22 11.38 -2.08
N LEU A 43 17.66 12.44 -2.68
CA LEU A 43 16.35 12.98 -2.27
C LEU A 43 15.22 11.97 -2.48
N PHE A 44 15.23 11.24 -3.59
CA PHE A 44 14.26 10.19 -3.89
C PHE A 44 14.38 9.02 -2.91
N ALA A 45 15.61 8.52 -2.68
CA ALA A 45 15.87 7.46 -1.71
C ALA A 45 15.43 7.85 -0.30
N ALA A 46 15.74 9.07 0.13
CA ALA A 46 15.30 9.60 1.42
C ALA A 46 13.77 9.71 1.50
N ALA A 47 13.10 10.14 0.41
CA ALA A 47 11.65 10.18 0.36
C ALA A 47 11.02 8.79 0.45
N VAL A 48 11.51 7.80 -0.30
CA VAL A 48 11.04 6.39 -0.21
C VAL A 48 11.26 5.82 1.18
N ARG A 49 12.37 6.14 1.83
CA ARG A 49 12.72 5.57 3.15
C ARG A 49 11.97 6.21 4.30
N TYR A 50 11.83 7.52 4.30
CA TYR A 50 11.44 8.26 5.50
C TYR A 50 10.10 8.99 5.42
N ALA A 51 9.43 9.04 4.24
CA ALA A 51 8.26 9.90 4.07
C ALA A 51 7.04 9.50 4.93
N ASP A 52 6.91 8.21 5.26
CA ASP A 52 5.84 7.70 6.13
C ASP A 52 6.20 7.74 7.64
N GLY A 53 7.41 8.19 7.99
CA GLY A 53 7.82 8.41 9.37
C GLY A 53 8.10 7.15 10.20
N HIS A 54 8.32 6.00 9.56
CA HIS A 54 8.55 4.72 10.27
C HIS A 54 10.01 4.44 10.61
N GLU A 55 10.92 5.09 9.92
CA GLU A 55 12.35 5.03 10.23
C GLU A 55 12.80 6.37 10.79
N PRO A 56 13.73 6.39 11.75
CA PRO A 56 14.30 7.65 12.25
C PRO A 56 15.03 8.37 11.12
N LEU A 57 14.89 9.69 11.08
CA LEU A 57 15.66 10.51 10.14
C LEU A 57 17.16 10.41 10.42
N PRO A 58 18.01 10.56 9.39
CA PRO A 58 19.46 10.59 9.57
C PRO A 58 19.89 11.63 10.60
N ALA A 59 20.85 11.28 11.43
CA ALA A 59 21.45 12.22 12.36
C ALA A 59 22.20 13.34 11.60
N PRO A 60 22.38 14.53 12.17
CA PRO A 60 23.11 15.62 11.51
C PRO A 60 24.53 15.24 11.05
N ALA A 61 25.18 14.31 11.73
CA ALA A 61 26.51 13.82 11.36
C ALA A 61 26.51 12.88 10.14
N GLU A 62 25.34 12.38 9.74
CA GLU A 62 25.14 11.48 8.58
C GLU A 62 24.70 12.25 7.33
N LEU A 63 24.64 13.57 7.42
CA LEU A 63 24.30 14.44 6.31
C LEU A 63 25.57 14.92 5.58
N PRO A 64 25.49 15.12 4.25
CA PRO A 64 24.34 14.87 3.39
C PRO A 64 24.05 13.39 3.17
N VAL A 65 22.77 13.03 3.03
CA VAL A 65 22.37 11.66 2.61
C VAL A 65 23.05 11.36 1.27
N PRO A 66 23.83 10.27 1.16
CA PRO A 66 24.54 9.92 -0.08
C PRO A 66 23.58 9.49 -1.18
N ALA A 67 24.04 9.57 -2.43
CA ALA A 67 23.33 8.98 -3.55
C ALA A 67 23.29 7.45 -3.37
N PRO A 68 22.11 6.80 -3.59
CA PRO A 68 22.01 5.35 -3.49
C PRO A 68 22.86 4.67 -4.57
N ALA A 69 23.38 3.49 -4.26
CA ALA A 69 24.00 2.63 -5.25
C ALA A 69 22.95 2.10 -6.26
N ASP A 70 23.43 1.62 -7.40
CA ASP A 70 22.57 1.00 -8.41
C ASP A 70 21.78 -0.17 -7.80
N GLY A 71 20.48 -0.19 -8.03
CA GLY A 71 19.56 -1.20 -7.47
C GLY A 71 19.23 -1.08 -5.98
N GLU A 72 19.86 -0.21 -5.21
CA GLU A 72 19.64 -0.09 -3.76
C GLU A 72 18.19 0.26 -3.41
N ILE A 73 17.58 1.19 -4.16
CA ILE A 73 16.18 1.57 -3.93
C ILE A 73 15.23 0.40 -4.23
N ALA A 74 15.47 -0.33 -5.32
CA ALA A 74 14.71 -1.51 -5.68
C ALA A 74 14.82 -2.59 -4.60
N ALA A 75 16.03 -2.86 -4.11
CA ALA A 75 16.27 -3.81 -3.01
C ALA A 75 15.56 -3.38 -1.72
N LEU A 76 15.61 -2.09 -1.35
CA LEU A 76 14.90 -1.55 -0.20
C LEU A 76 13.39 -1.80 -0.31
N VAL A 77 12.80 -1.51 -1.47
CA VAL A 77 11.35 -1.72 -1.69
C VAL A 77 11.01 -3.20 -1.68
N ALA A 78 11.82 -4.07 -2.31
CA ALA A 78 11.62 -5.51 -2.30
C ALA A 78 11.64 -6.09 -0.88
N ASN A 79 12.61 -5.71 -0.07
CA ASN A 79 12.73 -6.17 1.32
C ASN A 79 11.54 -5.72 2.18
N ARG A 80 11.07 -4.49 2.01
CA ARG A 80 9.87 -4.00 2.71
C ARG A 80 8.62 -4.78 2.32
N LEU A 81 8.40 -4.97 1.01
CA LEU A 81 7.26 -5.75 0.52
C LEU A 81 7.28 -7.19 1.07
N ALA A 82 8.43 -7.84 1.07
CA ALA A 82 8.56 -9.19 1.61
C ALA A 82 8.28 -9.24 3.12
N GLY A 83 8.77 -8.26 3.89
CA GLY A 83 8.51 -8.15 5.33
C GLY A 83 7.03 -7.90 5.62
N GLU A 84 6.39 -6.99 4.90
CA GLU A 84 4.97 -6.71 5.09
C GLU A 84 4.09 -7.92 4.78
N ILE A 85 4.40 -8.70 3.74
CA ILE A 85 3.65 -9.93 3.42
C ILE A 85 3.79 -10.98 4.52
N ALA A 86 5.01 -11.18 5.05
CA ALA A 86 5.27 -12.17 6.09
C ALA A 86 4.53 -11.86 7.40
N ASP A 87 4.32 -10.59 7.71
CA ASP A 87 3.67 -10.12 8.94
C ASP A 87 2.13 -10.00 8.83
N LEU A 88 1.55 -10.20 7.65
CA LEU A 88 0.09 -10.10 7.48
C LEU A 88 -0.67 -11.13 8.32
N ASN A 89 -1.84 -10.75 8.83
CA ASN A 89 -2.81 -11.68 9.39
C ASN A 89 -3.17 -12.80 8.41
N LEU A 90 -3.13 -12.50 7.12
CA LEU A 90 -3.26 -13.45 6.02
C LEU A 90 -2.22 -14.57 6.07
N ALA A 91 -0.94 -14.25 6.29
CA ALA A 91 0.13 -15.26 6.40
C ALA A 91 -0.12 -16.21 7.58
N ARG A 92 -0.59 -15.65 8.71
CA ARG A 92 -0.99 -16.45 9.88
C ARG A 92 -2.18 -17.36 9.59
N ALA A 93 -3.22 -16.85 8.92
CA ALA A 93 -4.40 -17.64 8.55
C ALA A 93 -4.08 -18.74 7.54
N LEU A 94 -3.08 -18.55 6.67
CA LEU A 94 -2.58 -19.58 5.76
C LEU A 94 -1.76 -20.66 6.48
N ALA A 95 -0.93 -20.26 7.46
CA ALA A 95 -0.08 -21.17 8.24
C ALA A 95 -0.88 -21.95 9.28
N HIS A 96 -1.88 -21.33 9.90
CA HIS A 96 -2.70 -21.88 10.98
C HIS A 96 -4.19 -21.71 10.66
N PRO A 97 -4.73 -22.47 9.69
CA PRO A 97 -6.10 -22.34 9.26
C PRO A 97 -7.10 -22.70 10.37
N LEU A 98 -8.18 -21.92 10.49
CA LEU A 98 -9.31 -22.30 11.34
C LEU A 98 -9.87 -23.65 10.89
N PRO A 99 -10.30 -24.53 11.84
CA PRO A 99 -11.02 -25.76 11.52
C PRO A 99 -12.27 -25.48 10.68
N ALA A 100 -12.61 -26.40 9.78
CA ALA A 100 -13.77 -26.20 8.88
C ALA A 100 -15.11 -26.20 9.65
N ASP A 101 -15.15 -26.82 10.83
CA ASP A 101 -16.29 -26.86 11.76
C ASP A 101 -16.30 -25.71 12.78
N ALA A 102 -15.34 -24.78 12.71
CA ALA A 102 -15.39 -23.57 13.51
C ALA A 102 -16.68 -22.77 13.24
N PRO A 103 -17.17 -22.01 14.23
CA PRO A 103 -18.36 -21.19 14.05
C PRO A 103 -18.26 -20.27 12.81
N PRO A 104 -19.33 -20.10 12.03
CA PRO A 104 -19.34 -19.18 10.88
C PRO A 104 -18.89 -17.75 11.23
N ALA A 105 -19.15 -17.30 12.46
CA ALA A 105 -18.72 -15.99 12.96
C ALA A 105 -17.19 -15.89 13.04
N ASP A 106 -16.49 -16.99 13.34
CA ASP A 106 -15.03 -16.98 13.45
C ASP A 106 -14.38 -16.85 12.04
N HIS A 107 -14.95 -17.53 11.04
CA HIS A 107 -14.52 -17.38 9.65
C HIS A 107 -14.80 -15.96 9.11
N ALA A 108 -15.94 -15.38 9.48
CA ALA A 108 -16.26 -14.00 9.15
C ALA A 108 -15.29 -13.00 9.83
N ALA A 109 -14.94 -13.23 11.09
CA ALA A 109 -13.99 -12.41 11.83
C ALA A 109 -12.57 -12.55 11.26
N GLU A 110 -12.16 -13.74 10.82
CA GLU A 110 -10.86 -13.97 10.20
C GLU A 110 -10.70 -13.15 8.91
N ILE A 111 -11.66 -13.24 7.97
CA ILE A 111 -11.57 -12.47 6.72
C ILE A 111 -11.70 -10.97 6.96
N ALA A 112 -12.54 -10.53 7.90
CA ALA A 112 -12.62 -9.14 8.31
C ALA A 112 -11.28 -8.62 8.82
N GLY A 113 -10.62 -9.39 9.69
CA GLY A 113 -9.31 -9.09 10.23
C GLY A 113 -8.22 -9.02 9.15
N ILE A 114 -8.26 -9.89 8.14
CA ILE A 114 -7.34 -9.87 7.00
C ILE A 114 -7.52 -8.57 6.18
N VAL A 115 -8.75 -8.20 5.86
CA VAL A 115 -9.04 -6.99 5.07
C VAL A 115 -8.63 -5.73 5.84
N THR A 116 -8.96 -5.67 7.13
CA THR A 116 -8.60 -4.54 8.00
C THR A 116 -7.08 -4.40 8.13
N ASP A 117 -6.34 -5.51 8.33
CA ASP A 117 -4.88 -5.50 8.43
C ASP A 117 -4.24 -5.05 7.11
N LEU A 118 -4.69 -5.58 5.97
CA LEU A 118 -4.23 -5.18 4.65
C LEU A 118 -4.42 -3.68 4.41
N TYR A 119 -5.63 -3.17 4.68
CA TYR A 119 -5.92 -1.74 4.55
C TYR A 119 -5.01 -0.89 5.44
N THR A 120 -4.89 -1.25 6.72
CA THR A 120 -4.12 -0.48 7.70
C THR A 120 -2.64 -0.40 7.32
N ARG A 121 -2.07 -1.50 6.82
CA ARG A 121 -0.67 -1.53 6.34
C ARG A 121 -0.48 -0.66 5.10
N LEU A 122 -1.38 -0.73 4.13
CA LEU A 122 -1.34 0.14 2.95
C LEU A 122 -1.45 1.62 3.35
N ALA A 123 -2.36 1.95 4.28
CA ALA A 123 -2.51 3.30 4.80
C ALA A 123 -1.27 3.80 5.54
N ARG A 124 -0.62 2.92 6.29
CA ARG A 124 0.63 3.20 7.00
C ARG A 124 1.77 3.59 6.07
N HIS A 125 1.86 2.96 4.90
CA HIS A 125 2.94 3.17 3.92
C HIS A 125 2.50 3.97 2.68
N ARG A 126 1.41 4.74 2.78
CA ARG A 126 0.75 5.38 1.64
C ARG A 126 1.63 6.33 0.84
N VAL A 127 2.51 7.07 1.51
CA VAL A 127 3.38 8.04 0.82
C VAL A 127 4.44 7.30 0.01
N ALA A 128 5.13 6.32 0.59
CA ALA A 128 6.11 5.51 -0.11
C ALA A 128 5.45 4.71 -1.26
N ILE A 129 4.28 4.12 -1.04
CA ILE A 129 3.52 3.40 -2.07
C ILE A 129 3.19 4.34 -3.24
N LYS A 130 2.61 5.53 -2.97
CA LYS A 130 2.27 6.50 -4.02
C LYS A 130 3.50 7.00 -4.77
N LEU A 131 4.59 7.22 -4.05
CA LEU A 131 5.86 7.66 -4.61
C LEU A 131 6.45 6.61 -5.56
N VAL A 132 6.50 5.34 -5.10
CA VAL A 132 7.00 4.23 -5.90
C VAL A 132 6.10 3.98 -7.11
N ASP A 133 4.78 3.92 -6.92
CA ASP A 133 3.80 3.73 -7.99
C ASP A 133 3.94 4.79 -9.10
N ARG A 134 4.19 6.04 -8.71
CA ARG A 134 4.36 7.16 -9.64
C ARG A 134 5.68 7.15 -10.38
N CYS A 135 6.77 6.71 -9.73
CA CYS A 135 8.13 6.84 -10.25
C CYS A 135 8.68 5.53 -10.86
N ALA A 136 8.17 4.37 -10.45
CA ALA A 136 8.64 3.07 -10.92
C ALA A 136 8.63 2.92 -12.45
N PRO A 137 7.63 3.41 -13.23
CA PRO A 137 7.66 3.31 -14.68
C PRO A 137 8.89 3.97 -15.33
N GLU A 138 9.54 4.89 -14.62
CA GLU A 138 10.70 5.65 -15.09
C GLU A 138 12.06 5.07 -14.60
N LEU A 139 12.01 4.00 -13.76
CA LEU A 139 13.15 3.36 -13.09
C LEU A 139 13.05 1.84 -13.28
N PRO A 140 13.74 1.24 -14.27
CA PRO A 140 13.54 -0.16 -14.69
C PRO A 140 13.64 -1.18 -13.55
N ASP A 141 14.66 -1.09 -12.70
CA ASP A 141 14.85 -2.02 -11.57
C ASP A 141 13.70 -1.93 -10.55
N LEU A 142 13.23 -0.71 -10.30
CA LEU A 142 12.11 -0.47 -9.40
C LEU A 142 10.79 -0.93 -10.02
N ALA A 143 10.62 -0.78 -11.34
CA ALA A 143 9.45 -1.27 -12.07
C ALA A 143 9.33 -2.79 -12.00
N GLU A 144 10.45 -3.51 -12.14
CA GLU A 144 10.50 -4.97 -12.05
C GLU A 144 10.03 -5.45 -10.65
N VAL A 145 10.53 -4.82 -9.60
CA VAL A 145 10.12 -5.12 -8.22
C VAL A 145 8.67 -4.76 -7.98
N TRP A 146 8.24 -3.55 -8.36
CA TRP A 146 6.92 -3.03 -8.02
C TRP A 146 5.80 -3.71 -8.80
N PHE A 147 5.91 -3.77 -10.13
CA PHE A 147 4.87 -4.34 -11.00
C PHE A 147 5.04 -5.84 -11.24
N GLY A 148 6.25 -6.37 -11.11
CA GLY A 148 6.55 -7.78 -11.35
C GLY A 148 6.20 -8.66 -10.15
N THR A 149 7.00 -8.60 -9.10
CA THR A 149 6.93 -9.56 -7.99
C THR A 149 6.14 -9.06 -6.79
N GLY A 150 6.31 -7.80 -6.38
CA GLY A 150 5.77 -7.31 -5.11
C GLY A 150 4.26 -7.25 -5.06
N ARG A 151 3.63 -6.59 -6.05
CA ARG A 151 2.17 -6.45 -6.10
C ARG A 151 1.47 -7.78 -6.34
N ARG A 152 2.08 -8.64 -7.17
CA ARG A 152 1.55 -9.97 -7.47
C ARG A 152 1.51 -10.85 -6.23
N ALA A 153 2.57 -10.86 -5.42
CA ALA A 153 2.64 -11.70 -4.23
C ALA A 153 1.51 -11.44 -3.22
N HIS A 154 1.07 -10.19 -3.07
CA HIS A 154 -0.10 -9.88 -2.23
C HIS A 154 -1.40 -10.45 -2.80
N VAL A 155 -1.62 -10.32 -4.10
CA VAL A 155 -2.81 -10.86 -4.77
C VAL A 155 -2.82 -12.37 -4.70
N ASP A 156 -1.68 -13.02 -4.98
CA ASP A 156 -1.53 -14.48 -4.98
C ASP A 156 -1.79 -15.06 -3.57
N ALA A 157 -1.33 -14.40 -2.51
CA ALA A 157 -1.59 -14.82 -1.13
C ALA A 157 -3.07 -14.71 -0.76
N VAL A 158 -3.75 -13.63 -1.16
CA VAL A 158 -5.21 -13.48 -0.94
C VAL A 158 -5.98 -14.53 -1.75
N GLU A 159 -5.58 -14.79 -2.99
CA GLU A 159 -6.18 -15.82 -3.85
C GLU A 159 -6.04 -17.21 -3.22
N GLU A 160 -4.85 -17.56 -2.71
CA GLU A 160 -4.61 -18.82 -2.04
C GLU A 160 -5.52 -18.98 -0.81
N TYR A 161 -5.65 -17.94 0.01
CA TYR A 161 -6.55 -17.95 1.16
C TYR A 161 -8.01 -18.18 0.75
N LEU A 162 -8.52 -17.40 -0.19
CA LEU A 162 -9.89 -17.51 -0.67
C LEU A 162 -10.18 -18.90 -1.25
N THR A 163 -9.26 -19.42 -2.07
CA THR A 163 -9.38 -20.75 -2.69
C THR A 163 -9.41 -21.86 -1.64
N ARG A 164 -8.56 -21.79 -0.61
CA ARG A 164 -8.55 -22.77 0.48
C ARG A 164 -9.85 -22.74 1.28
N ARG A 165 -10.37 -21.55 1.59
CA ARG A 165 -11.62 -21.37 2.35
C ARG A 165 -12.85 -21.80 1.55
N GLU A 166 -12.89 -21.53 0.26
CA GLU A 166 -13.97 -21.99 -0.63
C GLU A 166 -13.98 -23.52 -0.73
N ARG A 167 -12.81 -24.17 -0.92
CA ARG A 167 -12.70 -25.64 -0.96
C ARG A 167 -13.10 -26.30 0.37
N ALA A 168 -12.82 -25.66 1.49
CA ALA A 168 -13.25 -26.11 2.80
C ALA A 168 -14.74 -25.85 3.06
N GLY A 169 -15.45 -25.13 2.18
CA GLY A 169 -16.86 -24.76 2.31
C GLY A 169 -17.15 -23.72 3.40
N THR A 170 -16.09 -23.04 3.91
CA THR A 170 -16.21 -22.06 4.99
C THR A 170 -16.47 -20.64 4.47
N LEU A 171 -16.13 -20.36 3.21
CA LEU A 171 -16.51 -19.16 2.49
C LEU A 171 -17.25 -19.51 1.20
N ASN A 172 -18.20 -18.65 0.78
CA ASN A 172 -18.91 -18.75 -0.49
C ASN A 172 -18.58 -17.54 -1.34
N LEU A 173 -17.70 -17.71 -2.33
CA LEU A 173 -17.22 -16.60 -3.14
C LEU A 173 -18.28 -16.14 -4.15
N PRO A 174 -18.45 -14.82 -4.37
CA PRO A 174 -19.39 -14.28 -5.35
C PRO A 174 -18.92 -14.49 -6.80
N GLY A 175 -17.67 -14.89 -7.01
CA GLY A 175 -17.05 -15.10 -8.31
C GLY A 175 -15.70 -15.80 -8.19
N PRO A 176 -14.93 -15.91 -9.27
CA PRO A 176 -13.63 -16.59 -9.24
C PRO A 176 -12.67 -15.98 -8.21
N ALA A 177 -11.99 -16.84 -7.43
CA ALA A 177 -11.06 -16.42 -6.39
C ALA A 177 -9.97 -15.43 -6.88
N PRO A 178 -9.34 -15.62 -8.07
CA PRO A 178 -8.34 -14.66 -8.57
C PRO A 178 -8.91 -13.26 -8.77
N LEU A 179 -10.14 -13.17 -9.28
CA LEU A 179 -10.79 -11.88 -9.53
C LEU A 179 -11.17 -11.19 -8.21
N LEU A 180 -11.70 -11.95 -7.25
CA LEU A 180 -12.04 -11.42 -5.93
C LEU A 180 -10.79 -10.99 -5.15
N ALA A 181 -9.72 -11.78 -5.20
CA ALA A 181 -8.44 -11.44 -4.57
C ALA A 181 -7.91 -10.11 -5.10
N ARG A 182 -7.87 -9.95 -6.43
CA ARG A 182 -7.48 -8.69 -7.06
C ARG A 182 -8.38 -7.54 -6.63
N THR A 183 -9.69 -7.76 -6.60
CA THR A 183 -10.67 -6.73 -6.18
C THR A 183 -10.43 -6.27 -4.75
N ILE A 184 -10.20 -7.19 -3.81
CA ILE A 184 -9.91 -6.85 -2.41
C ILE A 184 -8.66 -5.99 -2.30
N VAL A 185 -7.56 -6.41 -2.92
CA VAL A 185 -6.29 -5.66 -2.86
C VAL A 185 -6.44 -4.28 -3.49
N GLU A 186 -7.10 -4.17 -4.65
CA GLU A 186 -7.28 -2.88 -5.34
C GLU A 186 -8.23 -1.94 -4.59
N LEU A 187 -9.29 -2.45 -3.97
CA LEU A 187 -10.17 -1.60 -3.15
C LEU A 187 -9.43 -1.05 -1.92
N CYS A 188 -8.63 -1.89 -1.25
CA CYS A 188 -7.80 -1.43 -0.14
C CYS A 188 -6.78 -0.37 -0.61
N ALA A 189 -6.09 -0.61 -1.74
CA ALA A 189 -5.12 0.34 -2.29
C ALA A 189 -5.77 1.65 -2.76
N LEU A 190 -6.95 1.56 -3.40
CA LEU A 190 -7.70 2.73 -3.85
C LEU A 190 -7.96 3.68 -2.67
N TRP A 191 -8.55 3.17 -1.60
CA TRP A 191 -8.93 4.00 -0.46
C TRP A 191 -7.73 4.39 0.41
N ALA A 192 -6.83 3.46 0.73
CA ALA A 192 -5.71 3.72 1.62
C ALA A 192 -4.66 4.65 1.00
N VAL A 193 -4.49 4.59 -0.33
CA VAL A 193 -3.41 5.30 -1.04
C VAL A 193 -3.97 6.30 -2.04
N HIS A 194 -4.70 5.84 -3.07
CA HIS A 194 -5.01 6.70 -4.21
C HIS A 194 -5.97 7.84 -3.85
N CYS A 195 -7.07 7.56 -3.15
CA CYS A 195 -8.03 8.58 -2.73
C CYS A 195 -7.43 9.62 -1.76
N HIS A 196 -6.39 9.25 -1.01
CA HIS A 196 -5.70 10.18 -0.11
C HIS A 196 -4.94 11.29 -0.87
N PHE A 197 -4.41 10.97 -2.05
CA PHE A 197 -3.65 11.90 -2.91
C PHE A 197 -4.46 12.44 -4.08
N ASP A 198 -5.71 12.00 -4.24
CA ASP A 198 -6.56 12.43 -5.34
C ASP A 198 -7.15 13.81 -5.02
N PRO A 199 -6.99 14.82 -5.92
CA PRO A 199 -7.68 16.08 -5.81
C PRO A 199 -9.18 15.98 -6.19
N ALA A 200 -9.67 14.81 -6.60
CA ALA A 200 -11.04 14.63 -7.04
C ALA A 200 -12.05 15.00 -5.95
N PRO A 201 -13.24 15.48 -6.33
CA PRO A 201 -14.26 15.85 -5.38
C PRO A 201 -14.64 14.65 -4.51
N ARG A 202 -14.58 14.85 -3.21
CA ARG A 202 -15.07 13.89 -2.23
C ARG A 202 -16.58 13.69 -2.38
N PRO A 203 -17.14 12.60 -1.85
CA PRO A 203 -18.58 12.39 -1.88
C PRO A 203 -19.33 13.64 -1.40
N PRO A 204 -20.50 13.96 -2.00
CA PRO A 204 -21.31 15.08 -1.55
C PRO A 204 -21.60 15.00 -0.05
N GLY A 205 -21.41 16.12 0.66
CA GLY A 205 -21.64 16.21 2.10
C GLY A 205 -20.42 15.95 2.98
N THR A 206 -19.24 15.63 2.40
CA THR A 206 -17.98 15.60 3.14
C THR A 206 -17.29 16.97 3.07
N ASP A 207 -16.81 17.47 4.21
CA ASP A 207 -15.96 18.66 4.25
C ASP A 207 -14.63 18.34 3.52
N PRO A 208 -14.24 19.14 2.49
CA PRO A 208 -12.95 18.96 1.83
C PRO A 208 -11.74 19.04 2.77
N ALA A 209 -11.90 19.67 3.93
CA ALA A 209 -10.86 19.82 4.94
C ALA A 209 -10.75 18.62 5.90
N GLU A 210 -11.79 17.77 5.97
CA GLU A 210 -11.75 16.60 6.85
C GLU A 210 -10.87 15.49 6.24
N PRO A 211 -9.94 14.91 7.03
CA PRO A 211 -9.19 13.74 6.58
C PRO A 211 -10.13 12.53 6.40
N ILE A 212 -9.79 11.64 5.46
CA ILE A 212 -10.47 10.35 5.33
C ILE A 212 -10.27 9.58 6.64
N ASP A 213 -11.37 9.14 7.27
CA ASP A 213 -11.31 8.28 8.44
C ASP A 213 -10.91 6.85 8.02
N ASP A 214 -9.63 6.56 8.18
CA ASP A 214 -9.06 5.25 7.83
C ASP A 214 -9.74 4.10 8.58
N ALA A 215 -10.16 4.30 9.82
CA ALA A 215 -10.83 3.26 10.61
C ALA A 215 -12.23 2.96 10.07
N ALA A 216 -12.97 4.00 9.70
CA ALA A 216 -14.30 3.85 9.10
C ALA A 216 -14.21 3.17 7.73
N VAL A 217 -13.23 3.53 6.90
CA VAL A 217 -13.04 2.89 5.60
C VAL A 217 -12.64 1.42 5.75
N ALA A 218 -11.69 1.10 6.64
CA ALA A 218 -11.26 -0.27 6.90
C ALA A 218 -12.45 -1.14 7.36
N ALA A 219 -13.26 -0.63 8.29
CA ALA A 219 -14.45 -1.32 8.79
C ALA A 219 -15.49 -1.54 7.68
N MET A 220 -15.74 -0.52 6.86
CA MET A 220 -16.67 -0.62 5.72
C MET A 220 -16.21 -1.67 4.71
N LEU A 221 -14.93 -1.68 4.32
CA LEU A 221 -14.38 -2.66 3.37
C LEU A 221 -14.43 -4.08 3.95
N ALA A 222 -14.07 -4.26 5.21
CA ALA A 222 -14.15 -5.55 5.90
C ALA A 222 -15.59 -6.08 5.88
N GLU A 223 -16.56 -5.27 6.26
CA GLU A 223 -17.98 -5.64 6.26
C GLU A 223 -18.50 -5.96 4.84
N LEU A 224 -18.09 -5.18 3.84
CA LEU A 224 -18.45 -5.44 2.44
C LEU A 224 -17.97 -6.83 1.99
N ILE A 225 -16.71 -7.17 2.28
CA ILE A 225 -16.14 -8.47 1.90
C ILE A 225 -16.75 -9.61 2.69
N VAL A 226 -16.97 -9.44 4.01
CA VAL A 226 -17.67 -10.43 4.83
C VAL A 226 -19.05 -10.73 4.24
N ARG A 227 -19.87 -9.72 3.97
CA ARG A 227 -21.20 -9.91 3.38
C ARG A 227 -21.15 -10.57 2.00
N ALA A 228 -20.14 -10.26 1.19
CA ALA A 228 -19.99 -10.85 -0.12
C ALA A 228 -19.61 -12.33 -0.07
N THR A 229 -18.86 -12.75 0.98
CA THR A 229 -18.29 -14.10 1.08
C THR A 229 -19.02 -15.03 2.06
N THR A 230 -19.92 -14.51 2.91
CA THR A 230 -20.68 -15.31 3.88
C THR A 230 -22.14 -15.58 3.49
N ARG A 231 -22.64 -15.01 2.39
CA ARG A 231 -24.01 -15.28 1.92
C ARG A 231 -24.15 -16.70 1.41
N HIS A 232 -25.09 -17.46 1.97
CA HIS A 232 -25.41 -18.80 1.52
C HIS A 232 -25.93 -18.82 0.08
N ARG A 233 -25.54 -19.84 -0.71
CA ARG A 233 -26.04 -20.11 -2.07
C ARG A 233 -27.57 -20.22 -2.19
N ALA A 234 -28.29 -20.43 -1.07
CA ALA A 234 -29.74 -20.55 -1.03
C ALA A 234 -30.51 -19.27 -1.42
N ASP A 235 -29.87 -18.10 -1.40
CA ASP A 235 -30.49 -16.83 -1.76
C ASP A 235 -30.36 -16.43 -3.25
N ARG A 236 -29.75 -17.29 -4.07
CA ARG A 236 -29.76 -17.08 -5.53
C ARG A 236 -31.09 -17.53 -6.11
N ARG A 237 -32.11 -16.66 -6.05
CA ARG A 237 -33.24 -16.76 -7.01
C ARG A 237 -32.67 -16.55 -8.41
N PRO A 238 -32.89 -17.44 -9.39
CA PRO A 238 -32.57 -17.16 -10.78
C PRO A 238 -33.39 -15.94 -11.22
N LEU A 239 -32.71 -14.98 -11.84
CA LEU A 239 -33.33 -13.86 -12.55
C LEU A 239 -34.07 -14.39 -13.78
#